data_5afc81d1e63e10717917cf12fa8093bf
#
_entry.id   5afc81d1e63e10717917cf12fa8093bf
#
_cell.length_a   1.000
_cell.length_b   1.000
_cell.length_c   1.000
_cell.angle_alpha   90.00
_cell.angle_beta   90.00
_cell.angle_gamma   90.00
#
_symmetry.space_group_name_H-M   'P 1'
#
loop_
_entity.id
_entity.type
_entity.pdbx_description
1 polymer ?
#
loop_
_entity_poly.entity_id
_entity_poly.type
_entity_poly.pdbx_seq_one_letter_code
_entity_poly.pdbx_strand_id
1 'polypeptide(L)'
;MIDTQKIKQKAQIERFKNKFYRDHDIKLFILTPTSSKSSLTLTKYKQITMHSIVEDHPKYAKYNFKTKSKERDFIVYIQVMSFLANKDGYSLTAIGKSIFRNHATIINSCKIVNNGIETKDKDICRVLEKIQTKINTYVGTITKDAKGKDNTKSVSDPIWNEARRFINS
;
A
#
# COMPACT_ATOMS: atom_id res chain seq x y z
N MET A 1 -7.72 -9.08 28.61
CA MET A 1 -8.10 -7.75 29.18
C MET A 1 -8.39 -6.78 28.03
N ILE A 2 -9.61 -6.27 27.95
CA ILE A 2 -9.98 -5.26 26.94
C ILE A 2 -9.34 -3.93 27.38
N ASP A 3 -8.57 -3.32 26.49
CA ASP A 3 -7.85 -2.06 26.77
C ASP A 3 -8.84 -0.89 26.89
N THR A 4 -9.24 -0.61 28.11
CA THR A 4 -10.24 0.41 28.47
C THR A 4 -9.83 1.82 27.98
N GLN A 5 -8.53 2.09 27.87
CA GLN A 5 -8.02 3.36 27.33
C GLN A 5 -8.33 3.50 25.83
N LYS A 6 -8.18 2.46 25.04
CA LYS A 6 -8.50 2.48 23.61
C LYS A 6 -9.99 2.70 23.35
N ILE A 7 -10.85 2.14 24.20
CA ILE A 7 -12.30 2.35 24.11
C ILE A 7 -12.66 3.82 24.40
N LYS A 8 -12.06 4.40 25.45
CA LYS A 8 -12.26 5.82 25.79
C LYS A 8 -11.78 6.76 24.67
N GLN A 9 -10.61 6.48 24.08
CA GLN A 9 -10.08 7.28 22.97
C GLN A 9 -10.98 7.21 21.72
N LYS A 10 -11.46 6.02 21.35
CA LYS A 10 -12.43 5.89 20.25
C LYS A 10 -13.71 6.70 20.49
N ALA A 11 -14.25 6.63 21.69
CA ALA A 11 -15.46 7.37 22.05
C ALA A 11 -15.24 8.90 22.00
N GLN A 12 -14.07 9.40 22.42
CA GLN A 12 -13.72 10.82 22.31
C GLN A 12 -13.61 11.28 20.87
N ILE A 13 -12.97 10.48 20.00
CA ILE A 13 -12.82 10.77 18.57
C ILE A 13 -14.19 10.85 17.89
N GLU A 14 -15.09 9.89 18.16
CA GLU A 14 -16.44 9.91 17.60
C GLU A 14 -17.27 11.10 18.08
N ARG A 15 -17.16 11.48 19.36
CA ARG A 15 -17.81 12.69 19.88
C ARG A 15 -17.30 13.95 19.19
N PHE A 16 -15.98 14.04 18.95
CA PHE A 16 -15.39 15.16 18.24
C PHE A 16 -15.85 15.24 16.78
N LYS A 17 -15.86 14.12 16.06
CA LYS A 17 -16.37 14.03 14.68
C LYS A 17 -17.81 14.50 14.60
N ASN A 18 -18.67 14.02 15.50
CA ASN A 18 -20.10 14.34 15.49
C ASN A 18 -20.35 15.80 15.85
N LYS A 19 -19.55 16.38 16.75
CA LYS A 19 -19.63 17.80 17.08
C LYS A 19 -19.20 18.63 15.88
N PHE A 20 -18.05 18.31 15.27
CA PHE A 20 -17.51 19.03 14.12
C PHE A 20 -18.46 18.99 12.92
N TYR A 21 -19.08 17.84 12.67
CA TYR A 21 -20.09 17.69 11.63
C TYR A 21 -21.31 18.61 11.85
N ARG A 22 -21.80 18.69 13.09
CA ARG A 22 -22.93 19.59 13.43
C ARG A 22 -22.58 21.07 13.27
N ASP A 23 -21.34 21.42 13.63
CA ASP A 23 -20.93 22.82 13.66
C ASP A 23 -20.56 23.37 12.25
N HIS A 24 -20.14 22.48 11.33
CA HIS A 24 -19.57 22.90 10.05
C HIS A 24 -20.15 22.17 8.82
N ASP A 25 -21.07 21.23 9.00
CA ASP A 25 -21.63 20.35 7.94
C ASP A 25 -20.53 19.62 7.09
N ILE A 26 -19.35 19.42 7.68
CA ILE A 26 -18.20 18.78 7.06
C ILE A 26 -17.93 17.44 7.71
N LYS A 27 -17.98 16.36 6.92
CA LYS A 27 -17.66 15.01 7.38
C LYS A 27 -16.15 14.86 7.63
N LEU A 28 -15.73 14.91 8.90
CA LEU A 28 -14.33 14.77 9.27
C LEU A 28 -13.91 13.31 9.27
N PHE A 29 -12.99 12.93 8.39
CA PHE A 29 -12.30 11.65 8.44
C PHE A 29 -11.03 11.78 9.27
N ILE A 30 -11.14 11.54 10.58
CA ILE A 30 -9.95 11.43 11.42
C ILE A 30 -9.36 10.04 11.18
N LEU A 31 -8.25 10.00 10.47
CA LEU A 31 -7.41 8.80 10.40
C LEU A 31 -6.71 8.68 11.75
N THR A 32 -7.28 7.91 12.66
CA THR A 32 -6.50 7.44 13.80
C THR A 32 -5.41 6.55 13.25
N PRO A 33 -4.13 6.77 13.59
CA PRO A 33 -3.11 5.80 13.31
C PRO A 33 -3.52 4.54 14.08
N THR A 34 -4.14 3.61 13.38
CA THR A 34 -4.25 2.25 13.88
C THR A 34 -2.82 1.77 13.99
N SER A 35 -2.33 1.63 15.21
CA SER A 35 -0.99 1.12 15.52
C SER A 35 -0.86 -0.39 15.23
N SER A 36 -1.69 -0.93 14.36
CA SER A 36 -1.38 -2.16 13.69
C SER A 36 -0.28 -1.82 12.68
N LYS A 37 0.99 -2.01 13.10
CA LYS A 37 2.07 -2.13 12.13
C LYS A 37 1.55 -2.98 10.99
N SER A 38 1.51 -2.40 9.80
CA SER A 38 1.16 -3.15 8.60
C SER A 38 1.94 -4.46 8.65
N SER A 39 1.23 -5.57 8.56
CA SER A 39 1.86 -6.90 8.54
C SER A 39 2.72 -7.08 7.28
N LEU A 40 2.67 -6.12 6.37
CA LEU A 40 3.32 -6.14 5.09
C LEU A 40 4.57 -5.25 5.08
N THR A 41 5.73 -5.80 4.73
CA THR A 41 6.98 -5.05 4.59
C THR A 41 7.01 -4.25 3.27
N LEU A 42 7.80 -3.16 3.21
CA LEU A 42 8.01 -2.41 1.96
C LEU A 42 8.55 -3.28 0.82
N THR A 43 9.38 -4.27 1.14
CA THR A 43 9.87 -5.24 0.17
C THR A 43 8.72 -6.03 -0.44
N LYS A 44 7.73 -6.42 0.37
CA LYS A 44 6.57 -7.15 -0.11
C LYS A 44 5.66 -6.28 -0.97
N TYR A 45 5.45 -5.02 -0.59
CA TYR A 45 4.77 -4.05 -1.44
C TYR A 45 5.39 -3.97 -2.83
N LYS A 46 6.72 -3.86 -2.89
CA LYS A 46 7.47 -3.83 -4.16
C LYS A 46 7.25 -5.10 -4.97
N GLN A 47 7.35 -6.27 -4.34
CA GLN A 47 7.14 -7.55 -5.01
C GLN A 47 5.74 -7.66 -5.62
N ILE A 48 4.70 -7.37 -4.84
CA ILE A 48 3.31 -7.41 -5.31
C ILE A 48 3.10 -6.44 -6.47
N THR A 49 3.67 -5.25 -6.38
CA THR A 49 3.55 -4.22 -7.40
C THR A 49 4.25 -4.63 -8.69
N MET A 50 5.50 -5.09 -8.64
CA MET A 50 6.23 -5.54 -9.83
C MET A 50 5.54 -6.73 -10.51
N HIS A 51 5.06 -7.69 -9.73
CA HIS A 51 4.28 -8.79 -10.28
C HIS A 51 3.04 -8.31 -11.02
N SER A 52 2.30 -7.35 -10.43
CA SER A 52 1.10 -6.77 -11.06
C SER A 52 1.43 -6.00 -12.34
N ILE A 53 2.57 -5.30 -12.37
CA ILE A 53 3.05 -4.59 -13.57
C ILE A 53 3.35 -5.58 -14.68
N VAL A 54 4.09 -6.64 -14.40
CA VAL A 54 4.50 -7.62 -15.41
C VAL A 54 3.31 -8.41 -15.95
N GLU A 55 2.32 -8.71 -15.11
CA GLU A 55 1.08 -9.36 -15.55
C GLU A 55 0.31 -8.51 -16.56
N ASP A 56 0.15 -7.21 -16.30
CA ASP A 56 -0.61 -6.32 -17.18
C ASP A 56 0.21 -5.86 -18.39
N HIS A 57 1.52 -5.73 -18.21
CA HIS A 57 2.43 -5.18 -19.20
C HIS A 57 3.76 -5.96 -19.23
N PRO A 58 3.83 -7.12 -19.90
CA PRO A 58 5.04 -7.95 -19.94
C PRO A 58 6.28 -7.23 -20.46
N LYS A 59 6.12 -6.14 -21.23
CA LYS A 59 7.23 -5.30 -21.72
C LYS A 59 8.07 -4.71 -20.59
N TYR A 60 7.51 -4.58 -19.37
CA TYR A 60 8.23 -4.04 -18.20
C TYR A 60 8.94 -5.11 -17.37
N ALA A 61 9.00 -6.36 -17.81
CA ALA A 61 9.68 -7.44 -17.08
C ALA A 61 11.14 -7.15 -16.74
N LYS A 62 11.84 -6.34 -17.57
CA LYS A 62 13.23 -5.88 -17.34
C LYS A 62 13.33 -4.59 -16.50
N TYR A 63 12.21 -3.98 -16.11
CA TYR A 63 12.21 -2.75 -15.31
C TYR A 63 12.31 -3.11 -13.82
N ASN A 64 12.90 -2.18 -13.07
CA ASN A 64 12.95 -2.23 -11.61
C ASN A 64 12.62 -0.84 -11.04
N PHE A 65 12.56 -0.70 -9.72
CA PHE A 65 12.24 0.57 -9.09
C PHE A 65 13.31 1.66 -9.28
N LYS A 66 14.53 1.31 -9.68
CA LYS A 66 15.58 2.29 -10.08
C LYS A 66 15.31 2.88 -11.46
N THR A 67 14.54 2.18 -12.30
CA THR A 67 14.23 2.63 -13.66
C THR A 67 13.43 3.92 -13.62
N LYS A 68 13.94 4.97 -14.26
CA LYS A 68 13.27 6.27 -14.40
C LYS A 68 12.45 6.28 -15.68
N SER A 69 11.44 5.41 -15.75
CA SER A 69 10.52 5.43 -16.88
C SER A 69 9.60 6.64 -16.83
N LYS A 70 9.25 7.17 -18.02
CA LYS A 70 8.23 8.20 -18.21
C LYS A 70 6.88 7.60 -18.66
N GLU A 71 6.80 6.28 -18.82
CA GLU A 71 5.59 5.61 -19.26
C GLU A 71 4.51 5.65 -18.17
N ARG A 72 3.35 6.18 -18.53
CA ARG A 72 2.23 6.42 -17.61
C ARG A 72 1.84 5.12 -16.88
N ASP A 73 1.71 4.02 -17.62
CA ASP A 73 1.31 2.73 -17.06
C ASP A 73 2.22 2.31 -15.91
N PHE A 74 3.55 2.38 -16.11
CA PHE A 74 4.53 2.03 -15.08
C PHE A 74 4.50 3.00 -13.91
N ILE A 75 4.35 4.30 -14.19
CA ILE A 75 4.32 5.35 -13.15
C ILE A 75 3.11 5.20 -12.24
N VAL A 76 1.92 4.91 -12.78
CA VAL A 76 0.69 4.74 -11.99
C VAL A 76 0.83 3.63 -10.95
N TYR A 77 1.44 2.51 -11.30
CA TYR A 77 1.69 1.42 -10.34
C TYR A 77 2.59 1.86 -9.18
N ILE A 78 3.66 2.60 -9.46
CA ILE A 78 4.57 3.11 -8.42
C ILE A 78 3.86 4.13 -7.54
N GLN A 79 3.04 4.99 -8.11
CA GLN A 79 2.26 6.00 -7.37
C GLN A 79 1.25 5.32 -6.43
N VAL A 80 0.50 4.34 -6.92
CA VAL A 80 -0.48 3.59 -6.14
C VAL A 80 0.20 2.79 -5.02
N MET A 81 1.32 2.13 -5.30
CA MET A 81 2.10 1.45 -4.26
C MET A 81 2.55 2.41 -3.15
N SER A 82 3.07 3.57 -3.54
CA SER A 82 3.54 4.59 -2.59
C SER A 82 2.40 5.10 -1.71
N PHE A 83 1.23 5.32 -2.31
CA PHE A 83 0.03 5.73 -1.60
C PHE A 83 -0.44 4.67 -0.59
N LEU A 84 -0.52 3.41 -1.00
CA LEU A 84 -0.94 2.31 -0.13
C LEU A 84 0.04 2.10 1.04
N ALA A 85 1.33 2.09 0.76
CA ALA A 85 2.36 1.99 1.79
C ALA A 85 2.30 3.16 2.78
N ASN A 86 2.03 4.39 2.31
CA ASN A 86 1.85 5.55 3.18
C ASN A 86 0.58 5.44 4.04
N LYS A 87 -0.52 4.94 3.49
CA LYS A 87 -1.75 4.65 4.26
C LYS A 87 -1.52 3.62 5.37
N ASP A 88 -0.65 2.66 5.13
CA ASP A 88 -0.28 1.64 6.12
C ASP A 88 0.77 2.12 7.14
N GLY A 89 1.07 3.43 7.15
CA GLY A 89 1.90 4.09 8.17
C GLY A 89 3.39 4.15 7.85
N TYR A 90 3.83 3.76 6.66
CA TYR A 90 5.22 3.99 6.26
C TYR A 90 5.49 5.46 6.00
N SER A 91 6.62 5.97 6.50
CA SER A 91 7.02 7.36 6.25
C SER A 91 7.37 7.57 4.77
N LEU A 92 7.06 8.76 4.26
CA LEU A 92 7.35 9.16 2.88
C LEU A 92 8.83 9.02 2.53
N THR A 93 9.71 9.27 3.51
CA THR A 93 11.16 9.10 3.35
C THR A 93 11.55 7.63 3.24
N ALA A 94 10.95 6.74 4.05
CA ALA A 94 11.22 5.30 3.97
C ALA A 94 10.74 4.72 2.63
N ILE A 95 9.55 5.11 2.18
CA ILE A 95 9.02 4.73 0.87
C ILE A 95 9.97 5.21 -0.23
N GLY A 96 10.32 6.50 -0.23
CA GLY A 96 11.20 7.09 -1.23
C GLY A 96 12.56 6.39 -1.32
N LYS A 97 13.20 6.12 -0.18
CA LYS A 97 14.47 5.36 -0.13
C LYS A 97 14.30 3.95 -0.73
N SER A 98 13.19 3.27 -0.44
CA SER A 98 12.95 1.89 -0.91
C SER A 98 12.79 1.78 -2.43
N ILE A 99 12.34 2.84 -3.10
CA ILE A 99 12.10 2.88 -4.56
C ILE A 99 13.00 3.89 -5.29
N PHE A 100 14.08 4.35 -4.65
CA PHE A 100 15.07 5.28 -5.22
C PHE A 100 14.47 6.60 -5.73
N ARG A 101 13.52 7.16 -4.96
CA ARG A 101 12.89 8.46 -5.21
C ARG A 101 13.02 9.35 -3.98
N ASN A 102 13.00 10.67 -4.17
CA ASN A 102 12.97 11.59 -3.05
C ASN A 102 11.56 11.65 -2.41
N HIS A 103 11.47 12.12 -1.18
CA HIS A 103 10.20 12.21 -0.45
C HIS A 103 9.19 13.16 -1.12
N ALA A 104 9.66 14.23 -1.78
CA ALA A 104 8.78 15.15 -2.50
C ALA A 104 8.06 14.46 -3.67
N THR A 105 8.76 13.55 -4.38
CA THR A 105 8.13 12.71 -5.41
C THR A 105 7.03 11.83 -4.82
N ILE A 106 7.25 11.28 -3.61
CA ILE A 106 6.25 10.43 -2.96
C ILE A 106 5.05 11.24 -2.51
N ILE A 107 5.26 12.45 -1.96
CA ILE A 107 4.16 13.38 -1.64
C ILE A 107 3.29 13.64 -2.87
N ASN A 108 3.94 13.98 -3.99
CA ASN A 108 3.22 14.23 -5.24
C ASN A 108 2.48 12.98 -5.74
N SER A 109 3.09 11.81 -5.65
CA SER A 109 2.46 10.54 -5.99
C SER A 109 1.19 10.30 -5.18
N CYS A 110 1.24 10.52 -3.86
CA CYS A 110 0.07 10.38 -2.99
C CYS A 110 -1.04 11.38 -3.36
N LYS A 111 -0.69 12.62 -3.69
CA LYS A 111 -1.66 13.63 -4.14
C LYS A 111 -2.34 13.23 -5.45
N ILE A 112 -1.56 12.75 -6.43
CA ILE A 112 -2.09 12.31 -7.72
C ILE A 112 -3.07 11.16 -7.53
N VAL A 113 -2.75 10.17 -6.70
CA VAL A 113 -3.64 9.04 -6.44
C VAL A 113 -4.90 9.48 -5.70
N ASN A 114 -4.81 10.35 -4.70
CA ASN A 114 -5.99 10.90 -4.03
C ASN A 114 -6.93 11.62 -5.04
N ASN A 115 -6.37 12.52 -5.84
CA ASN A 115 -7.15 13.22 -6.86
C ASN A 115 -7.76 12.24 -7.88
N GLY A 116 -7.00 11.22 -8.28
CA GLY A 116 -7.50 10.20 -9.21
C GLY A 116 -8.64 9.36 -8.63
N ILE A 117 -8.65 9.11 -7.32
CA ILE A 117 -9.77 8.45 -6.63
C ILE A 117 -11.00 9.38 -6.64
N GLU A 118 -10.83 10.66 -6.31
CA GLU A 118 -11.90 11.64 -6.28
C GLU A 118 -12.51 11.87 -7.66
N THR A 119 -11.68 11.95 -8.71
CA THR A 119 -12.11 12.14 -10.10
C THR A 119 -12.51 10.85 -10.82
N LYS A 120 -12.40 9.69 -10.14
CA LYS A 120 -12.66 8.35 -10.70
C LYS A 120 -11.82 8.05 -11.94
N ASP A 121 -10.53 8.42 -11.92
CA ASP A 121 -9.57 8.07 -12.97
C ASP A 121 -9.50 6.54 -13.11
N LYS A 122 -9.84 6.05 -14.32
CA LYS A 122 -9.99 4.61 -14.59
C LYS A 122 -8.70 3.83 -14.37
N ASP A 123 -7.55 4.39 -14.73
CA ASP A 123 -6.26 3.73 -14.60
C ASP A 123 -5.87 3.60 -13.14
N ILE A 124 -6.00 4.69 -12.38
CA ILE A 124 -5.68 4.73 -10.95
C ILE A 124 -6.60 3.79 -10.17
N CYS A 125 -7.90 3.85 -10.40
CA CYS A 125 -8.87 2.99 -9.70
C CYS A 125 -8.62 1.51 -9.99
N ARG A 126 -8.40 1.14 -11.26
CA ARG A 126 -8.10 -0.24 -11.67
C ARG A 126 -6.83 -0.79 -11.01
N VAL A 127 -5.75 0.00 -11.04
CA VAL A 127 -4.47 -0.41 -10.45
C VAL A 127 -4.57 -0.49 -8.92
N LEU A 128 -5.28 0.46 -8.30
CA LEU A 128 -5.52 0.48 -6.85
C LEU A 128 -6.25 -0.79 -6.39
N GLU A 129 -7.36 -1.13 -7.04
CA GLU A 129 -8.14 -2.32 -6.73
C GLU A 129 -7.32 -3.60 -6.91
N LYS A 130 -6.57 -3.71 -8.02
CA LYS A 130 -5.71 -4.86 -8.30
C LYS A 130 -4.65 -5.09 -7.22
N ILE A 131 -3.90 -4.03 -6.88
CA ILE A 131 -2.83 -4.15 -5.87
C ILE A 131 -3.44 -4.43 -4.50
N GLN A 132 -4.53 -3.76 -4.13
CA GLN A 132 -5.20 -3.95 -2.85
C GLN A 132 -5.75 -5.36 -2.68
N THR A 133 -6.35 -5.92 -3.72
CA THR A 133 -6.83 -7.32 -3.72
C THR A 133 -5.68 -8.29 -3.49
N LYS A 134 -4.55 -8.12 -4.17
CA LYS A 134 -3.37 -8.97 -3.96
C LYS A 134 -2.78 -8.83 -2.55
N ILE A 135 -2.75 -7.63 -1.99
CA ILE A 135 -2.33 -7.38 -0.61
C ILE A 135 -3.26 -8.13 0.35
N ASN A 136 -4.57 -7.99 0.19
CA ASN A 136 -5.56 -8.63 1.06
C ASN A 136 -5.47 -10.16 0.99
N THR A 137 -5.29 -10.71 -0.20
CA THR A 137 -5.09 -12.16 -0.40
C THR A 137 -3.84 -12.63 0.32
N TYR A 138 -2.74 -11.91 0.20
CA TYR A 138 -1.48 -12.25 0.87
C TYR A 138 -1.60 -12.18 2.40
N VAL A 139 -2.20 -11.13 2.94
CA VAL A 139 -2.43 -10.97 4.39
C VAL A 139 -3.38 -12.06 4.90
N GLY A 140 -4.44 -12.38 4.15
CA GLY A 140 -5.37 -13.45 4.50
C GLY A 140 -4.73 -14.84 4.55
N THR A 141 -3.70 -15.09 3.73
CA THR A 141 -2.93 -16.34 3.76
C THR A 141 -2.10 -16.43 5.03
N ILE A 142 -1.37 -15.37 5.38
CA ILE A 142 -0.54 -15.32 6.60
C ILE A 142 -1.38 -15.52 7.88
N THR A 143 -2.59 -14.95 7.93
CA THR A 143 -3.45 -15.07 9.12
C THR A 143 -4.05 -16.47 9.28
N LYS A 144 -4.22 -17.23 8.21
CA LYS A 144 -4.65 -18.63 8.25
C LYS A 144 -3.51 -19.53 8.72
N ASP A 145 -2.29 -19.29 8.28
CA ASP A 145 -1.10 -20.06 8.65
C ASP A 145 -0.69 -19.80 10.12
N ALA A 146 -0.93 -18.60 10.64
CA ALA A 146 -0.64 -18.24 12.04
C ALA A 146 -1.60 -18.92 13.06
N LYS A 147 -2.73 -19.48 12.62
CA LYS A 147 -3.65 -20.28 13.46
C LYS A 147 -3.38 -21.78 13.43
N GLY A 148 -2.45 -22.25 12.63
CA GLY A 148 -2.06 -23.65 12.51
C GLY A 148 -0.58 -23.82 12.38
N LYS A 149 0.10 -24.20 13.49
CA LYS A 149 1.47 -24.75 13.62
C LYS A 149 2.54 -24.22 12.64
N ASP A 150 3.65 -23.72 13.24
CA ASP A 150 4.95 -23.56 12.59
C ASP A 150 5.21 -24.58 11.47
N ASN A 151 5.13 -24.13 10.25
CA ASN A 151 5.74 -24.81 9.13
C ASN A 151 6.25 -23.75 8.15
N THR A 152 7.51 -23.36 8.33
CA THR A 152 8.33 -22.72 7.32
C THR A 152 8.51 -23.66 6.13
N LYS A 153 7.48 -23.84 5.31
CA LYS A 153 7.64 -24.31 3.94
C LYS A 153 7.58 -23.08 3.04
N SER A 154 8.76 -22.69 2.55
CA SER A 154 8.88 -21.74 1.46
C SER A 154 8.01 -22.23 0.31
N VAL A 155 6.96 -21.50 0.00
CA VAL A 155 6.24 -21.68 -1.26
C VAL A 155 7.20 -21.28 -2.36
N SER A 156 7.84 -22.27 -2.96
CA SER A 156 8.69 -22.15 -4.13
C SER A 156 7.80 -22.02 -5.37
N ASP A 157 7.23 -20.83 -5.54
CA ASP A 157 6.53 -20.48 -6.77
C ASP A 157 7.61 -20.10 -7.81
N PRO A 158 7.70 -20.79 -8.96
CA PRO A 158 8.74 -20.53 -9.98
C PRO A 158 8.79 -19.06 -10.42
N ILE A 159 7.63 -18.40 -10.47
CA ILE A 159 7.48 -16.98 -10.82
C ILE A 159 8.18 -16.06 -9.81
N TRP A 160 8.20 -16.43 -8.52
CA TRP A 160 8.85 -15.65 -7.47
C TRP A 160 10.38 -15.73 -7.50
N ASN A 161 10.94 -16.82 -8.02
CA ASN A 161 12.38 -16.97 -8.16
C ASN A 161 12.93 -16.09 -9.30
N GLU A 162 12.16 -15.89 -10.33
CA GLU A 162 12.50 -15.00 -11.43
C GLU A 162 12.41 -13.52 -11.02
N ALA A 163 11.36 -13.13 -10.30
CA ALA A 163 11.22 -11.78 -9.77
C ALA A 163 12.32 -11.41 -8.74
N ARG A 164 12.85 -12.37 -7.96
CA ARG A 164 13.97 -12.14 -7.03
C ARG A 164 15.26 -11.75 -7.73
N ARG A 165 15.55 -12.29 -8.91
CA ARG A 165 16.76 -11.95 -9.68
C ARG A 165 16.78 -10.50 -10.10
N PHE A 166 15.61 -9.89 -10.37
CA PHE A 166 15.48 -8.49 -10.78
C PHE A 166 15.45 -7.48 -9.61
N ILE A 167 15.21 -7.94 -8.39
CA ILE A 167 15.14 -7.05 -7.21
C ILE A 167 16.52 -6.85 -6.59
N ASN A 168 17.43 -7.82 -6.73
CA ASN A 168 18.75 -7.84 -6.11
C ASN A 168 19.89 -7.42 -7.07
N SER A 169 19.62 -7.17 -8.33
CA SER A 169 20.54 -6.57 -9.30
C SER A 169 20.27 -5.07 -9.45
#